data_a01234db81885e78426b1f05fb480396
#
_entry.id   a01234db81885e78426b1f05fb480396
#
_cell.length_a   1.000
_cell.length_b   1.000
_cell.length_c   1.000
_cell.angle_alpha   90.00
_cell.angle_beta   90.00
_cell.angle_gamma   90.00
#
_symmetry.space_group_name_H-M   'P 1'
#
loop_
_entity.id
_entity.type
_entity.pdbx_description
1 polymer ?
#
loop_
_entity_poly.entity_id
_entity_poly.type
_entity_poly.pdbx_seq_one_letter_code
_entity_poly.pdbx_strand_id
1 'polypeptide(L)'
;MPRSTYYYYLKQLNKDDKYKEIKEQITAIYHENKGRYGYRRITMELHNRGYIINHKTVLKLMKQLGLQCFVRIRKYKSYKGEVGKICDNLLKRNFKADKPNQKWVTDVTEFSLFGTKLYLSPIIDLFNGEVVSYNISERPVFHQVADMLEKAFTKIPDNTNLILHSDQGWQYQMKQYQYILKEKGIRQSMSRKGNCLDNSCAENFFGLLKSELLYLQKFESIEHFKKELIEYIDYYNSKRIKGKLKGMSPVNYRIHSLKVA
;
A
#
# COMPACT_ATOMS: atom_id res chain seq x y z
N MET A 1 -16.02 1.23 51.36
CA MET A 1 -14.61 1.10 50.93
C MET A 1 -13.72 1.34 52.14
N PRO A 2 -12.71 0.50 52.43
CA PRO A 2 -11.77 0.73 53.53
C PRO A 2 -11.02 2.06 53.38
N ARG A 3 -10.75 2.75 54.50
CA ARG A 3 -10.13 4.07 54.52
C ARG A 3 -8.74 4.07 53.84
N SER A 4 -7.96 2.98 54.02
CA SER A 4 -6.66 2.75 53.40
C SER A 4 -6.76 2.69 51.85
N THR A 5 -7.79 2.03 51.36
CA THR A 5 -8.06 1.92 49.90
C THR A 5 -8.45 3.27 49.30
N TYR A 6 -9.24 4.07 50.00
CA TYR A 6 -9.61 5.42 49.57
C TYR A 6 -8.37 6.35 49.45
N TYR A 7 -7.51 6.39 50.48
CA TYR A 7 -6.29 7.21 50.41
C TYR A 7 -5.27 6.68 49.40
N TYR A 8 -5.23 5.37 49.16
CA TYR A 8 -4.43 4.80 48.09
C TYR A 8 -4.86 5.30 46.74
N TYR A 9 -6.18 5.31 46.42
CA TYR A 9 -6.70 5.82 45.15
C TYR A 9 -6.51 7.33 45.04
N LEU A 10 -6.70 8.11 46.09
CA LEU A 10 -6.41 9.55 46.09
C LEU A 10 -4.94 9.84 45.77
N LYS A 11 -4.02 9.08 46.35
CA LYS A 11 -2.58 9.19 46.06
C LYS A 11 -2.24 8.78 44.62
N GLN A 12 -2.98 7.84 44.04
CA GLN A 12 -2.82 7.45 42.64
C GLN A 12 -3.36 8.53 41.67
N LEU A 13 -4.47 9.19 41.99
CA LEU A 13 -5.05 10.28 41.20
C LEU A 13 -4.13 11.51 41.13
N ASN A 14 -3.37 11.77 42.20
CA ASN A 14 -2.44 12.89 42.30
C ASN A 14 -1.03 12.57 41.75
N LYS A 15 -0.79 11.36 41.23
CA LYS A 15 0.49 11.04 40.57
C LYS A 15 0.50 11.58 39.14
N ASP A 16 1.60 12.23 38.80
CA ASP A 16 1.88 12.59 37.41
C ASP A 16 1.79 11.35 36.50
N ASP A 17 1.11 11.52 35.40
CA ASP A 17 0.95 10.43 34.43
C ASP A 17 2.30 10.11 33.78
N LYS A 18 2.92 9.02 34.25
CA LYS A 18 4.18 8.50 33.71
C LYS A 18 4.24 8.44 32.17
N TYR A 19 3.09 8.32 31.53
CA TYR A 19 2.96 8.17 30.10
C TYR A 19 2.38 9.41 29.41
N LYS A 20 2.35 10.58 30.05
CA LYS A 20 1.76 11.80 29.48
C LYS A 20 2.35 12.12 28.10
N GLU A 21 3.66 12.24 28.01
CA GLU A 21 4.36 12.51 26.74
C GLU A 21 4.11 11.42 25.69
N ILE A 22 4.15 10.15 26.11
CA ILE A 22 3.86 9.02 25.20
C ILE A 22 2.42 9.06 24.68
N LYS A 23 1.44 9.43 25.51
CA LYS A 23 0.04 9.60 25.08
C LYS A 23 -0.12 10.73 24.08
N GLU A 24 0.58 11.83 24.27
CA GLU A 24 0.61 12.94 23.31
C GLU A 24 1.19 12.49 21.96
N GLN A 25 2.31 11.78 21.97
CA GLN A 25 2.92 11.21 20.75
C GLN A 25 2.02 10.17 20.07
N ILE A 26 1.39 9.27 20.82
CA ILE A 26 0.41 8.31 20.27
C ILE A 26 -0.72 9.05 19.55
N THR A 27 -1.25 10.10 20.16
CA THR A 27 -2.35 10.92 19.60
C THR A 27 -1.89 11.63 18.33
N ALA A 28 -0.72 12.25 18.36
CA ALA A 28 -0.13 12.91 17.18
C ALA A 28 0.05 11.93 16.01
N ILE A 29 0.71 10.80 16.23
CA ILE A 29 0.93 9.77 15.21
C ILE A 29 -0.40 9.25 14.65
N TYR A 30 -1.39 9.05 15.51
CA TYR A 30 -2.71 8.57 15.10
C TYR A 30 -3.41 9.56 14.16
N HIS A 31 -3.42 10.84 14.49
CA HIS A 31 -4.04 11.89 13.66
C HIS A 31 -3.25 12.18 12.39
N GLU A 32 -1.93 12.25 12.44
CA GLU A 32 -1.05 12.37 11.26
C GLU A 32 -1.36 11.29 10.20
N ASN A 33 -1.72 10.10 10.65
CA ASN A 33 -2.04 8.97 9.78
C ASN A 33 -3.56 8.77 9.58
N LYS A 34 -4.39 9.77 9.87
CA LYS A 34 -5.86 9.76 9.65
C LYS A 34 -6.52 8.50 10.25
N GLY A 35 -6.08 8.02 11.43
CA GLY A 35 -6.62 6.82 12.10
C GLY A 35 -6.30 5.46 11.44
N ARG A 36 -5.41 5.43 10.44
CA ARG A 36 -5.05 4.21 9.69
C ARG A 36 -4.08 3.29 10.45
N TYR A 37 -3.41 3.82 11.50
CA TYR A 37 -2.43 3.06 12.27
C TYR A 37 -3.06 2.40 13.49
N GLY A 38 -2.88 1.08 13.59
CA GLY A 38 -3.12 0.33 14.81
C GLY A 38 -1.88 0.31 15.72
N TYR A 39 -2.04 -0.21 16.93
CA TYR A 39 -1.00 -0.19 17.97
C TYR A 39 0.38 -0.67 17.50
N ARG A 40 0.46 -1.66 16.60
CA ARG A 40 1.75 -2.18 16.12
C ARG A 40 2.51 -1.15 15.27
N ARG A 41 1.82 -0.42 14.40
CA ARG A 41 2.45 0.64 13.59
C ARG A 41 2.77 1.85 14.44
N ILE A 42 1.90 2.23 15.38
CA ILE A 42 2.18 3.31 16.33
C ILE A 42 3.41 2.96 17.18
N THR A 43 3.56 1.71 17.63
CA THR A 43 4.77 1.29 18.34
C THR A 43 6.03 1.42 17.48
N MET A 44 5.97 0.99 16.21
CA MET A 44 7.12 1.13 15.30
C MET A 44 7.48 2.60 15.06
N GLU A 45 6.49 3.46 14.90
CA GLU A 45 6.70 4.88 14.71
C GLU A 45 7.26 5.57 15.97
N LEU A 46 6.79 5.18 17.16
CA LEU A 46 7.39 5.61 18.43
C LEU A 46 8.87 5.20 18.53
N HIS A 47 9.21 3.97 18.11
CA HIS A 47 10.61 3.53 18.07
C HIS A 47 11.43 4.35 17.05
N ASN A 48 10.88 4.67 15.88
CA ASN A 48 11.51 5.54 14.90
C ASN A 48 11.78 6.96 15.46
N ARG A 49 10.93 7.45 16.37
CA ARG A 49 11.07 8.72 17.09
C ARG A 49 11.96 8.62 18.34
N GLY A 50 12.58 7.44 18.61
CA GLY A 50 13.52 7.22 19.71
C GLY A 50 12.88 6.76 21.04
N TYR A 51 11.57 6.54 21.09
CA TYR A 51 10.90 6.07 22.31
C TYR A 51 11.02 4.55 22.46
N ILE A 52 11.47 4.09 23.62
CA ILE A 52 11.53 2.64 23.95
C ILE A 52 10.28 2.25 24.72
N ILE A 53 9.31 1.64 24.05
CA ILE A 53 8.04 1.22 24.63
C ILE A 53 7.54 -0.11 24.08
N ASN A 54 6.93 -0.92 24.94
CA ASN A 54 6.36 -2.20 24.53
C ASN A 54 5.01 -2.01 23.86
N HIS A 55 4.76 -2.77 22.77
CA HIS A 55 3.51 -2.72 22.02
C HIS A 55 2.25 -3.03 22.84
N LYS A 56 2.35 -3.85 23.90
CA LYS A 56 1.22 -4.10 24.84
C LYS A 56 0.86 -2.84 25.63
N THR A 57 1.88 -2.06 26.03
CA THR A 57 1.67 -0.76 26.69
C THR A 57 1.00 0.23 25.75
N VAL A 58 1.47 0.34 24.50
CA VAL A 58 0.85 1.21 23.47
C VAL A 58 -0.61 0.82 23.26
N LEU A 59 -0.93 -0.49 23.16
CA LEU A 59 -2.31 -0.94 23.03
C LEU A 59 -3.19 -0.51 24.22
N LYS A 60 -2.66 -0.61 25.46
CA LYS A 60 -3.37 -0.16 26.65
C LYS A 60 -3.61 1.34 26.64
N LEU A 61 -2.59 2.13 26.29
CA LEU A 61 -2.68 3.59 26.21
C LEU A 61 -3.66 4.05 25.12
N MET A 62 -3.64 3.43 23.95
CA MET A 62 -4.61 3.72 22.88
C MET A 62 -6.05 3.45 23.34
N LYS A 63 -6.30 2.34 24.06
CA LYS A 63 -7.62 2.06 24.64
C LYS A 63 -8.05 3.13 25.64
N GLN A 64 -7.13 3.61 26.51
CA GLN A 64 -7.40 4.69 27.45
C GLN A 64 -7.76 6.02 26.75
N LEU A 65 -7.13 6.27 25.60
CA LEU A 65 -7.36 7.46 24.77
C LEU A 65 -8.58 7.31 23.83
N GLY A 66 -9.27 6.16 23.80
CA GLY A 66 -10.37 5.86 22.90
C GLY A 66 -9.95 5.74 21.42
N LEU A 67 -8.66 5.57 21.14
CA LEU A 67 -8.12 5.52 19.79
C LEU A 67 -8.17 4.09 19.23
N GLN A 68 -8.87 3.92 18.11
CA GLN A 68 -8.99 2.63 17.41
C GLN A 68 -8.64 2.79 15.92
N CYS A 69 -7.99 1.77 15.37
CA CYS A 69 -7.73 1.72 13.93
C CYS A 69 -9.05 1.46 13.17
N PHE A 70 -9.39 2.33 12.20
CA PHE A 70 -10.63 2.21 11.44
C PHE A 70 -10.55 1.23 10.25
N VAL A 71 -9.36 0.74 9.90
CA VAL A 71 -9.17 -0.15 8.75
C VAL A 71 -9.80 -1.51 9.00
N ARG A 72 -10.85 -1.84 8.22
CA ARG A 72 -11.53 -3.14 8.27
C ARG A 72 -10.83 -4.14 7.35
N ILE A 73 -10.56 -5.35 7.85
CA ILE A 73 -10.10 -6.48 7.03
C ILE A 73 -11.31 -7.13 6.38
N ARG A 74 -11.44 -7.04 5.04
CA ARG A 74 -12.44 -7.80 4.26
C ARG A 74 -11.79 -9.03 3.64
N LYS A 75 -12.49 -10.17 3.66
CA LYS A 75 -12.07 -11.37 2.91
C LYS A 75 -12.37 -11.18 1.42
N TYR A 76 -11.41 -11.55 0.58
CA TYR A 76 -11.46 -11.44 -0.88
C TYR A 76 -12.36 -12.51 -1.53
N LYS A 77 -12.96 -12.17 -2.72
CA LYS A 77 -13.65 -13.10 -3.62
C LYS A 77 -13.18 -12.85 -5.06
N SER A 78 -12.86 -13.92 -5.81
CA SER A 78 -12.31 -13.86 -7.16
C SER A 78 -13.37 -13.90 -8.27
N TYR A 79 -13.03 -13.36 -9.47
CA TYR A 79 -13.86 -13.33 -10.68
C TYR A 79 -13.20 -14.10 -11.83
N LYS A 80 -13.98 -14.63 -12.81
CA LYS A 80 -13.51 -15.43 -13.96
C LYS A 80 -13.85 -14.72 -15.28
N GLY A 81 -12.88 -14.48 -16.16
CA GLY A 81 -13.06 -13.83 -17.49
C GLY A 81 -12.32 -14.53 -18.65
N GLU A 82 -12.51 -14.09 -19.93
CA GLU A 82 -12.13 -14.77 -21.19
C GLU A 82 -10.84 -14.30 -21.90
N VAL A 83 -10.40 -14.99 -22.97
CA VAL A 83 -9.00 -15.23 -23.39
C VAL A 83 -8.56 -14.52 -24.66
N GLY A 84 -7.35 -13.94 -24.68
CA GLY A 84 -6.52 -13.53 -25.82
C GLY A 84 -5.15 -14.24 -25.80
N LYS A 85 -4.07 -13.68 -26.39
CA LYS A 85 -2.75 -14.32 -26.43
C LYS A 85 -2.02 -14.17 -25.09
N ILE A 86 -1.79 -15.30 -24.43
CA ILE A 86 -1.27 -15.42 -23.06
C ILE A 86 0.23 -15.65 -23.10
N CYS A 87 0.97 -15.00 -22.17
CA CYS A 87 2.39 -15.26 -21.91
C CYS A 87 2.57 -16.20 -20.72
N ASP A 88 3.75 -16.85 -20.63
CA ASP A 88 4.07 -17.75 -19.53
C ASP A 88 4.13 -17.04 -18.18
N ASN A 89 3.77 -17.78 -17.11
CA ASN A 89 3.95 -17.29 -15.75
C ASN A 89 5.41 -17.48 -15.31
N LEU A 90 6.23 -16.43 -15.50
CA LEU A 90 7.64 -16.45 -15.13
C LEU A 90 7.86 -16.30 -13.62
N LEU A 91 6.92 -15.65 -12.90
CA LEU A 91 7.05 -15.48 -11.44
C LEU A 91 6.82 -16.78 -10.67
N LYS A 92 5.90 -17.64 -11.14
CA LYS A 92 5.55 -18.90 -10.45
C LYS A 92 5.30 -18.70 -8.95
N ARG A 93 4.64 -17.60 -8.56
CA ARG A 93 4.41 -17.13 -7.18
C ARG A 93 5.67 -16.76 -6.40
N ASN A 94 6.83 -16.67 -7.02
CA ASN A 94 8.03 -16.14 -6.39
C ASN A 94 8.00 -14.59 -6.45
N PHE A 95 7.26 -13.97 -5.54
CA PHE A 95 7.13 -12.52 -5.42
C PHE A 95 8.30 -11.85 -4.67
N LYS A 96 9.32 -12.62 -4.25
CA LYS A 96 10.50 -12.06 -3.64
C LYS A 96 11.40 -11.45 -4.71
N ALA A 97 11.82 -10.21 -4.50
CA ALA A 97 12.84 -9.53 -5.28
C ALA A 97 13.97 -9.11 -4.33
N ASP A 98 15.22 -9.29 -4.76
CA ASP A 98 16.39 -9.02 -3.93
C ASP A 98 16.95 -7.61 -4.15
N LYS A 99 16.59 -6.96 -5.26
CA LYS A 99 16.97 -5.59 -5.61
C LYS A 99 15.83 -4.84 -6.29
N PRO A 100 15.84 -3.48 -6.24
CA PRO A 100 14.86 -2.67 -6.95
C PRO A 100 14.84 -2.96 -8.45
N ASN A 101 13.67 -2.81 -9.06
CA ASN A 101 13.46 -2.96 -10.51
C ASN A 101 13.81 -4.35 -11.07
N GLN A 102 13.75 -5.38 -10.24
CA GLN A 102 13.94 -6.78 -10.68
C GLN A 102 12.62 -7.41 -11.12
N LYS A 103 11.56 -7.14 -10.38
CA LYS A 103 10.20 -7.68 -10.63
C LYS A 103 9.17 -6.61 -10.32
N TRP A 104 8.35 -6.30 -11.29
CA TRP A 104 7.20 -5.42 -11.14
C TRP A 104 5.91 -6.20 -11.33
N VAL A 105 4.84 -5.74 -10.69
CA VAL A 105 3.48 -6.23 -10.94
C VAL A 105 2.57 -5.07 -11.33
N THR A 106 1.59 -5.35 -12.17
CA THR A 106 0.56 -4.40 -12.58
C THR A 106 -0.80 -5.06 -12.64
N ASP A 107 -1.83 -4.27 -12.47
CA ASP A 107 -3.23 -4.67 -12.58
C ASP A 107 -4.09 -3.40 -12.74
N VAL A 108 -5.36 -3.54 -13.08
CA VAL A 108 -6.31 -2.42 -13.16
C VAL A 108 -7.44 -2.62 -12.16
N THR A 109 -7.72 -1.60 -11.36
CA THR A 109 -8.89 -1.59 -10.48
C THR A 109 -9.87 -0.50 -10.87
N GLU A 110 -11.17 -0.80 -10.73
CA GLU A 110 -12.27 0.12 -10.95
C GLU A 110 -12.79 0.66 -9.61
N PHE A 111 -13.12 1.95 -9.62
CA PHE A 111 -13.90 2.62 -8.59
C PHE A 111 -15.19 3.14 -9.22
N SER A 112 -16.34 2.92 -8.57
CA SER A 112 -17.63 3.44 -9.00
C SER A 112 -18.15 4.40 -7.93
N LEU A 113 -18.21 5.70 -8.25
CA LEU A 113 -18.62 6.78 -7.36
C LEU A 113 -19.42 7.80 -8.16
N PHE A 114 -20.49 8.32 -7.59
CA PHE A 114 -21.34 9.36 -8.22
C PHE A 114 -21.83 8.99 -9.63
N GLY A 115 -22.11 7.69 -9.88
CA GLY A 115 -22.50 7.22 -11.21
C GLY A 115 -21.38 7.18 -12.26
N THR A 116 -20.17 7.61 -11.91
CA THR A 116 -18.99 7.63 -12.77
C THR A 116 -18.02 6.51 -12.39
N LYS A 117 -17.34 5.95 -13.39
CA LYS A 117 -16.27 4.96 -13.19
C LYS A 117 -14.91 5.64 -13.31
N LEU A 118 -14.00 5.26 -12.42
CA LEU A 118 -12.60 5.67 -12.44
C LEU A 118 -11.72 4.43 -12.36
N TYR A 119 -10.71 4.36 -13.22
CA TYR A 119 -9.80 3.24 -13.33
C TYR A 119 -8.40 3.66 -12.88
N LEU A 120 -7.79 2.88 -12.00
CA LEU A 120 -6.40 3.04 -11.57
C LEU A 120 -5.58 1.87 -12.10
N SER A 121 -4.49 2.17 -12.80
CA SER A 121 -3.50 1.21 -13.29
C SER A 121 -2.13 1.55 -12.68
N PRO A 122 -1.66 0.88 -11.64
CA PRO A 122 -0.35 1.08 -11.04
C PRO A 122 0.67 0.05 -11.54
N ILE A 123 1.96 0.41 -11.50
CA ILE A 123 3.09 -0.51 -11.49
C ILE A 123 3.67 -0.52 -10.07
N ILE A 124 3.84 -1.70 -9.50
CA ILE A 124 4.34 -1.89 -8.13
C ILE A 124 5.62 -2.71 -8.17
N ASP A 125 6.69 -2.19 -7.57
CA ASP A 125 7.95 -2.91 -7.41
C ASP A 125 7.84 -3.94 -6.28
N LEU A 126 8.12 -5.20 -6.57
CA LEU A 126 8.04 -6.29 -5.60
C LEU A 126 9.17 -6.24 -4.55
N PHE A 127 10.25 -5.51 -4.79
CA PHE A 127 11.34 -5.34 -3.83
C PHE A 127 10.87 -4.66 -2.54
N ASN A 128 10.18 -3.54 -2.65
CA ASN A 128 9.74 -2.72 -1.52
C ASN A 128 8.23 -2.44 -1.50
N GLY A 129 7.52 -2.83 -2.55
CA GLY A 129 6.09 -2.56 -2.73
C GLY A 129 5.79 -1.08 -3.00
N GLU A 130 6.73 -0.34 -3.61
CA GLU A 130 6.54 1.04 -4.07
C GLU A 130 5.69 1.06 -5.34
N VAL A 131 4.75 2.00 -5.40
CA VAL A 131 4.05 2.33 -6.64
C VAL A 131 5.00 3.17 -7.49
N VAL A 132 5.68 2.52 -8.45
CA VAL A 132 6.69 3.14 -9.32
C VAL A 132 6.05 4.15 -10.26
N SER A 133 4.92 3.79 -10.84
CA SER A 133 4.14 4.59 -11.76
C SER A 133 2.67 4.23 -11.66
N TYR A 134 1.80 5.15 -12.08
CA TYR A 134 0.37 4.88 -12.22
C TYR A 134 -0.29 5.82 -13.23
N ASN A 135 -1.47 5.40 -13.70
CA ASN A 135 -2.39 6.25 -14.45
C ASN A 135 -3.79 6.15 -13.85
N ILE A 136 -4.53 7.25 -13.88
CA ILE A 136 -5.93 7.35 -13.47
C ILE A 136 -6.73 7.79 -14.70
N SER A 137 -7.73 7.00 -15.11
CA SER A 137 -8.55 7.25 -16.29
C SER A 137 -10.03 7.04 -15.99
N GLU A 138 -10.89 7.76 -16.71
CA GLU A 138 -12.35 7.59 -16.65
C GLU A 138 -12.86 6.48 -17.59
N ARG A 139 -11.98 5.96 -18.46
CA ARG A 139 -12.30 4.89 -19.40
C ARG A 139 -11.20 3.82 -19.40
N PRO A 140 -11.55 2.53 -19.46
CA PRO A 140 -10.58 1.45 -19.54
C PRO A 140 -10.05 1.33 -20.98
N VAL A 141 -9.21 2.25 -21.40
CA VAL A 141 -8.59 2.27 -22.73
C VAL A 141 -7.12 1.86 -22.66
N PHE A 142 -6.57 1.35 -23.78
CA PHE A 142 -5.17 0.94 -23.84
C PHE A 142 -4.19 2.08 -23.48
N HIS A 143 -4.52 3.31 -23.86
CA HIS A 143 -3.71 4.49 -23.59
C HIS A 143 -3.41 4.67 -22.08
N GLN A 144 -4.33 4.27 -21.20
CA GLN A 144 -4.12 4.28 -19.74
C GLN A 144 -2.89 3.46 -19.34
N VAL A 145 -2.76 2.27 -19.92
CA VAL A 145 -1.65 1.35 -19.61
C VAL A 145 -0.37 1.80 -20.31
N ALA A 146 -0.46 2.33 -21.52
CA ALA A 146 0.69 2.86 -22.26
C ALA A 146 1.32 4.06 -21.54
N ASP A 147 0.53 5.05 -21.14
CA ASP A 147 1.00 6.22 -20.37
C ASP A 147 1.63 5.83 -19.03
N MET A 148 1.04 4.84 -18.33
CA MET A 148 1.62 4.28 -17.11
C MET A 148 3.00 3.66 -17.37
N LEU A 149 3.17 2.91 -18.47
CA LEU A 149 4.45 2.31 -18.85
C LEU A 149 5.50 3.38 -19.19
N GLU A 150 5.14 4.38 -20.02
CA GLU A 150 6.03 5.48 -20.36
C GLU A 150 6.60 6.17 -19.12
N LYS A 151 5.74 6.52 -18.18
CA LYS A 151 6.15 7.10 -16.88
C LYS A 151 7.07 6.18 -16.06
N ALA A 152 6.85 4.87 -16.11
CA ALA A 152 7.70 3.91 -15.42
C ALA A 152 9.08 3.80 -16.09
N PHE A 153 9.13 3.83 -17.41
CA PHE A 153 10.35 3.64 -18.21
C PHE A 153 11.34 4.78 -18.06
N THR A 154 10.89 5.99 -17.73
CA THR A 154 11.81 7.10 -17.39
C THR A 154 12.66 6.81 -16.14
N LYS A 155 12.25 5.85 -15.31
CA LYS A 155 12.90 5.52 -14.03
C LYS A 155 13.89 4.35 -14.12
N ILE A 156 14.01 3.72 -15.28
CA ILE A 156 14.90 2.57 -15.51
C ILE A 156 15.66 2.70 -16.84
N PRO A 157 16.90 2.19 -16.92
CA PRO A 157 17.57 2.05 -18.20
C PRO A 157 16.91 0.98 -19.08
N ASP A 158 17.33 0.90 -20.33
CA ASP A 158 16.89 -0.14 -21.25
C ASP A 158 17.56 -1.48 -20.94
N ASN A 159 16.96 -2.57 -21.42
CA ASN A 159 17.52 -3.92 -21.34
C ASN A 159 17.88 -4.41 -19.92
N THR A 160 17.06 -4.07 -18.92
CA THR A 160 17.29 -4.43 -17.52
C THR A 160 16.95 -5.89 -17.18
N ASN A 161 16.37 -6.68 -18.11
CA ASN A 161 15.80 -8.01 -17.84
C ASN A 161 14.70 -8.02 -16.74
N LEU A 162 14.13 -6.86 -16.44
CA LEU A 162 13.02 -6.73 -15.52
C LEU A 162 11.85 -7.61 -15.95
N ILE A 163 11.19 -8.26 -14.99
CA ILE A 163 9.95 -9.00 -15.25
C ILE A 163 8.78 -8.11 -14.86
N LEU A 164 7.89 -7.82 -15.82
CA LEU A 164 6.60 -7.17 -15.54
C LEU A 164 5.48 -8.21 -15.61
N HIS A 165 4.87 -8.47 -14.47
CA HIS A 165 3.81 -9.46 -14.30
C HIS A 165 2.44 -8.80 -14.19
N SER A 166 1.45 -9.38 -14.87
CA SER A 166 0.05 -8.94 -14.81
C SER A 166 -0.89 -10.14 -14.71
N ASP A 167 -2.18 -9.86 -14.52
CA ASP A 167 -3.24 -10.81 -14.84
C ASP A 167 -3.38 -11.00 -16.37
N GLN A 168 -4.42 -11.73 -16.79
CA GLN A 168 -4.77 -11.92 -18.20
C GLN A 168 -5.76 -10.86 -18.70
N GLY A 169 -5.72 -9.63 -18.19
CA GLY A 169 -6.54 -8.54 -18.70
C GLY A 169 -6.28 -8.28 -20.19
N TRP A 170 -7.33 -7.91 -20.94
CA TRP A 170 -7.26 -7.73 -22.41
C TRP A 170 -6.17 -6.72 -22.81
N GLN A 171 -5.94 -5.67 -22.01
CA GLN A 171 -4.93 -4.63 -22.26
C GLN A 171 -3.51 -5.19 -22.30
N TYR A 172 -3.21 -6.21 -21.48
CA TYR A 172 -1.88 -6.85 -21.40
C TYR A 172 -1.66 -7.89 -22.50
N GLN A 173 -2.73 -8.32 -23.17
CA GLN A 173 -2.70 -9.29 -24.26
C GLN A 173 -2.57 -8.63 -25.66
N MET A 174 -2.62 -7.30 -25.71
CA MET A 174 -2.50 -6.55 -26.96
C MET A 174 -1.07 -6.64 -27.53
N LYS A 175 -0.96 -6.80 -28.84
CA LYS A 175 0.34 -6.80 -29.55
C LYS A 175 1.16 -5.55 -29.28
N GLN A 176 0.48 -4.40 -29.20
CA GLN A 176 1.11 -3.10 -28.90
C GLN A 176 1.77 -3.12 -27.50
N TYR A 177 1.09 -3.67 -26.48
CA TYR A 177 1.67 -3.81 -25.14
C TYR A 177 2.94 -4.68 -25.18
N GLN A 178 2.87 -5.84 -25.85
CA GLN A 178 3.99 -6.76 -25.97
C GLN A 178 5.17 -6.11 -26.71
N TYR A 179 4.88 -5.33 -27.76
CA TYR A 179 5.88 -4.58 -28.52
C TYR A 179 6.60 -3.54 -27.64
N ILE A 180 5.85 -2.71 -26.90
CA ILE A 180 6.40 -1.70 -26.00
C ILE A 180 7.34 -2.33 -24.96
N LEU A 181 6.97 -3.46 -24.35
CA LEU A 181 7.83 -4.15 -23.39
C LEU A 181 9.09 -4.72 -24.04
N LYS A 182 8.96 -5.27 -25.23
CA LYS A 182 10.09 -5.85 -25.98
C LYS A 182 11.12 -4.78 -26.34
N GLU A 183 10.68 -3.63 -26.86
CA GLU A 183 11.56 -2.49 -27.18
C GLU A 183 12.34 -2.01 -25.95
N LYS A 184 11.70 -2.02 -24.77
CA LYS A 184 12.35 -1.63 -23.49
C LYS A 184 13.24 -2.75 -22.91
N GLY A 185 13.22 -3.95 -23.50
CA GLY A 185 13.95 -5.13 -22.98
C GLY A 185 13.36 -5.69 -21.68
N ILE A 186 12.03 -5.55 -21.50
CA ILE A 186 11.28 -6.04 -20.33
C ILE A 186 10.62 -7.37 -20.68
N ARG A 187 10.75 -8.34 -19.78
CA ARG A 187 10.15 -9.66 -19.92
C ARG A 187 8.72 -9.65 -19.41
N GLN A 188 7.75 -9.91 -20.29
CA GLN A 188 6.36 -10.05 -19.90
C GLN A 188 6.12 -11.40 -19.20
N SER A 189 5.29 -11.35 -18.14
CA SER A 189 4.80 -12.52 -17.42
C SER A 189 3.32 -12.35 -17.11
N MET A 190 2.54 -13.43 -17.21
CA MET A 190 1.10 -13.40 -16.90
C MET A 190 0.73 -14.47 -15.89
N SER A 191 -0.28 -14.18 -15.05
CA SER A 191 -0.87 -15.16 -14.15
C SER A 191 -1.58 -16.26 -14.93
N ARG A 192 -1.73 -17.43 -14.33
CA ARG A 192 -2.54 -18.51 -14.89
C ARG A 192 -4.02 -18.14 -14.87
N LYS A 193 -4.78 -18.63 -15.84
CA LYS A 193 -6.23 -18.35 -15.96
C LYS A 193 -6.97 -18.71 -14.67
N GLY A 194 -7.72 -17.75 -14.15
CA GLY A 194 -8.55 -17.93 -12.96
C GLY A 194 -7.78 -18.12 -11.66
N ASN A 195 -6.47 -17.83 -11.64
CA ASN A 195 -5.64 -17.99 -10.45
C ASN A 195 -5.24 -16.61 -9.85
N CYS A 196 -6.12 -16.06 -9.01
CA CYS A 196 -5.92 -14.78 -8.34
C CYS A 196 -4.64 -14.75 -7.46
N LEU A 197 -4.19 -15.90 -6.94
CA LEU A 197 -2.99 -15.97 -6.13
C LEU A 197 -1.72 -15.61 -6.92
N ASP A 198 -1.74 -15.73 -8.24
CA ASP A 198 -0.61 -15.39 -9.09
C ASP A 198 -0.41 -13.87 -9.24
N ASN A 199 -1.44 -13.02 -8.95
CA ASN A 199 -1.34 -11.54 -8.93
C ASN A 199 -1.66 -10.94 -7.55
N SER A 200 -1.52 -11.72 -6.48
CA SER A 200 -1.92 -11.35 -5.12
C SER A 200 -1.26 -10.07 -4.57
N CYS A 201 -0.09 -9.67 -5.09
CA CYS A 201 0.59 -8.46 -4.65
C CYS A 201 -0.13 -7.18 -5.10
N ALA A 202 -0.61 -7.13 -6.35
CA ALA A 202 -1.41 -6.02 -6.86
C ALA A 202 -2.78 -5.98 -6.17
N GLU A 203 -3.43 -7.14 -6.02
CA GLU A 203 -4.70 -7.28 -5.30
C GLU A 203 -4.61 -6.80 -3.84
N ASN A 204 -3.50 -7.13 -3.16
CA ASN A 204 -3.25 -6.65 -1.79
C ASN A 204 -3.14 -5.12 -1.74
N PHE A 205 -2.44 -4.51 -2.69
CA PHE A 205 -2.37 -3.04 -2.78
C PHE A 205 -3.76 -2.43 -2.95
N PHE A 206 -4.58 -2.95 -3.86
CA PHE A 206 -5.95 -2.46 -4.04
C PHE A 206 -6.83 -2.68 -2.81
N GLY A 207 -6.67 -3.81 -2.12
CA GLY A 207 -7.35 -4.07 -0.86
C GLY A 207 -6.99 -3.03 0.22
N LEU A 208 -5.70 -2.69 0.34
CA LEU A 208 -5.21 -1.65 1.25
C LEU A 208 -5.75 -0.27 0.86
N LEU A 209 -5.67 0.11 -0.41
CA LEU A 209 -6.17 1.38 -0.92
C LEU A 209 -7.67 1.53 -0.65
N LYS A 210 -8.46 0.51 -0.99
CA LYS A 210 -9.92 0.55 -0.73
C LYS A 210 -10.23 0.62 0.75
N SER A 211 -9.50 -0.10 1.60
CA SER A 211 -9.75 -0.12 3.05
C SER A 211 -9.23 1.12 3.79
N GLU A 212 -8.14 1.72 3.32
CA GLU A 212 -7.49 2.87 3.97
C GLU A 212 -7.91 4.23 3.38
N LEU A 213 -8.55 4.25 2.19
CA LEU A 213 -9.05 5.46 1.54
C LEU A 213 -10.56 5.36 1.26
N LEU A 214 -10.99 4.44 0.38
CA LEU A 214 -12.35 4.44 -0.17
C LEU A 214 -13.43 4.22 0.90
N TYR A 215 -13.15 3.37 1.90
CA TYR A 215 -14.16 2.99 2.92
C TYR A 215 -14.05 3.80 4.21
N LEU A 216 -13.04 4.65 4.36
CA LEU A 216 -12.82 5.43 5.59
C LEU A 216 -13.44 6.82 5.57
N GLN A 217 -13.66 7.38 4.38
CA GLN A 217 -14.15 8.75 4.26
C GLN A 217 -15.24 8.87 3.20
N LYS A 218 -16.02 9.95 3.29
CA LYS A 218 -17.00 10.33 2.27
C LYS A 218 -16.34 11.31 1.31
N PHE A 219 -16.67 11.19 0.03
CA PHE A 219 -16.21 12.10 -1.01
C PHE A 219 -17.37 12.98 -1.46
N GLU A 220 -17.07 14.19 -1.89
CA GLU A 220 -18.05 15.17 -2.33
C GLU A 220 -18.27 15.10 -3.85
N SER A 221 -17.20 14.75 -4.59
CA SER A 221 -17.22 14.62 -6.05
C SER A 221 -16.18 13.60 -6.53
N ILE A 222 -16.20 13.30 -7.82
CA ILE A 222 -15.20 12.42 -8.45
C ILE A 222 -13.82 13.10 -8.47
N GLU A 223 -13.77 14.42 -8.64
CA GLU A 223 -12.54 15.22 -8.60
C GLU A 223 -11.93 15.21 -7.20
N HIS A 224 -12.76 15.34 -6.16
CA HIS A 224 -12.31 15.21 -4.78
C HIS A 224 -11.72 13.81 -4.54
N PHE A 225 -12.41 12.75 -4.97
CA PHE A 225 -11.87 11.38 -4.87
C PHE A 225 -10.55 11.21 -5.63
N LYS A 226 -10.43 11.77 -6.83
CA LYS A 226 -9.22 11.72 -7.66
C LYS A 226 -8.02 12.39 -6.98
N LYS A 227 -8.25 13.55 -6.36
CA LYS A 227 -7.24 14.25 -5.56
C LYS A 227 -6.79 13.43 -4.35
N GLU A 228 -7.72 12.93 -3.55
CA GLU A 228 -7.43 12.10 -2.38
C GLU A 228 -6.74 10.77 -2.77
N LEU A 229 -7.03 10.22 -3.95
CA LEU A 229 -6.37 9.03 -4.47
C LEU A 229 -4.88 9.29 -4.79
N ILE A 230 -4.58 10.44 -5.41
CA ILE A 230 -3.19 10.88 -5.68
C ILE A 230 -2.45 11.09 -4.35
N GLU A 231 -3.03 11.83 -3.42
CA GLU A 231 -2.45 12.07 -2.09
C GLU A 231 -2.24 10.77 -1.31
N TYR A 232 -3.15 9.79 -1.47
CA TYR A 232 -2.99 8.49 -0.83
C TYR A 232 -1.81 7.69 -1.42
N ILE A 233 -1.60 7.73 -2.73
CA ILE A 233 -0.45 7.04 -3.36
C ILE A 233 0.87 7.66 -2.89
N ASP A 234 0.94 8.98 -2.79
CA ASP A 234 2.11 9.68 -2.25
C ASP A 234 2.36 9.34 -0.78
N TYR A 235 1.29 9.35 0.03
CA TYR A 235 1.35 8.89 1.42
C TYR A 235 1.82 7.43 1.54
N TYR A 236 1.26 6.53 0.70
CA TYR A 236 1.62 5.11 0.68
C TYR A 236 3.09 4.89 0.37
N ASN A 237 3.63 5.63 -0.58
CA ASN A 237 5.03 5.53 -1.00
C ASN A 237 6.00 6.15 0.03
N SER A 238 5.67 7.34 0.55
CA SER A 238 6.64 8.16 1.28
C SER A 238 6.49 8.10 2.79
N LYS A 239 5.28 7.87 3.31
CA LYS A 239 4.97 7.97 4.75
C LYS A 239 4.46 6.67 5.37
N ARG A 240 3.72 5.84 4.60
CA ARG A 240 3.10 4.63 5.13
C ARG A 240 4.13 3.56 5.47
N ILE A 241 4.41 3.36 6.76
CA ILE A 241 5.37 2.37 7.22
C ILE A 241 4.83 0.93 7.10
N LYS A 242 5.75 -0.01 6.84
CA LYS A 242 5.46 -1.44 6.70
C LYS A 242 6.37 -2.25 7.62
N GLY A 243 5.81 -3.22 8.37
CA GLY A 243 6.60 -4.11 9.23
C GLY A 243 7.66 -4.91 8.45
N LYS A 244 7.31 -5.39 7.25
CA LYS A 244 8.25 -6.11 6.36
C LYS A 244 9.43 -5.24 5.89
N LEU A 245 9.31 -3.92 5.93
CA LEU A 245 10.33 -2.95 5.56
C LEU A 245 11.01 -2.34 6.80
N LYS A 246 11.12 -3.08 7.89
CA LYS A 246 11.75 -2.65 9.14
C LYS A 246 11.17 -1.34 9.70
N GLY A 247 9.86 -1.11 9.54
CA GLY A 247 9.19 0.12 9.97
C GLY A 247 9.41 1.32 9.07
N MET A 248 9.95 1.14 7.87
CA MET A 248 10.13 2.18 6.87
C MET A 248 8.98 2.21 5.86
N SER A 249 8.81 3.36 5.19
CA SER A 249 7.97 3.47 3.98
C SER A 249 8.67 2.82 2.77
N PRO A 250 7.95 2.51 1.68
CA PRO A 250 8.55 1.95 0.48
C PRO A 250 9.75 2.74 -0.03
N VAL A 251 9.60 4.05 -0.22
CA VAL A 251 10.67 4.93 -0.73
C VAL A 251 11.86 4.98 0.23
N ASN A 252 11.61 5.15 1.53
CA ASN A 252 12.68 5.21 2.52
C ASN A 252 13.47 3.88 2.58
N TYR A 253 12.77 2.74 2.47
CA TYR A 253 13.43 1.45 2.41
C TYR A 253 14.32 1.29 1.17
N ARG A 254 13.87 1.76 -0.01
CA ARG A 254 14.68 1.76 -1.24
C ARG A 254 15.95 2.60 -1.06
N ILE A 255 15.80 3.83 -0.57
CA ILE A 255 16.94 4.75 -0.35
C ILE A 255 17.95 4.15 0.63
N HIS A 256 17.45 3.58 1.74
CA HIS A 256 18.32 2.94 2.73
C HIS A 256 19.06 1.74 2.13
N SER A 257 18.37 0.88 1.37
CA SER A 257 18.97 -0.31 0.77
C SER A 257 20.05 0.03 -0.27
N LEU A 258 19.88 1.12 -1.03
CA LEU A 258 20.88 1.58 -2.01
C LEU A 258 22.12 2.22 -1.37
N LYS A 259 22.02 2.71 -0.12
CA LYS A 259 23.17 3.27 0.62
C LYS A 259 24.02 2.20 1.30
N VAL A 260 23.48 1.02 1.50
CA VAL A 260 24.12 -0.09 2.24
C VAL A 260 24.69 -1.15 1.26
N ALA A 261 24.30 -1.10 0.00
CA ALA A 261 24.84 -1.94 -1.08
C ALA A 261 26.06 -1.30 -1.75
#